data_5a1816ec42723b3644152f4e580d1b0e
#
_entry.id   5a1816ec42723b3644152f4e580d1b0e
#
_cell.length_a   1.000
_cell.length_b   1.000
_cell.length_c   1.000
_cell.angle_alpha   90.00
_cell.angle_beta   90.00
_cell.angle_gamma   90.00
#
_symmetry.space_group_name_H-M   'P 1'
#
loop_
_entity.id
_entity.type
_entity.pdbx_description
1 polymer ?
#
loop_
_entity_poly.entity_id
_entity_poly.type
_entity_poly.pdbx_seq_one_letter_code
_entity_poly.pdbx_strand_id
1 'polypeptide(L)'
;MCGTHDEALRIGYSLIEARLAACVNVLPPVHSIYRWEGKIEAADEVLLVIKTTQERFPAVRDRIMQLHTYETPEIIAVPVLDGSDKYLAWLRDQV
;
A
#
# COMPACT_ATOMS: atom_id res chain seq x y z
N MET A 1 1.68 4.40 2.78
CA MET A 1 2.82 5.35 2.89
C MET A 1 3.90 4.79 3.81
N CYS A 2 5.13 4.83 3.38
CA CYS A 2 6.27 4.36 4.16
C CYS A 2 7.31 5.47 4.32
N GLY A 3 8.11 5.40 5.40
CA GLY A 3 9.15 6.40 5.66
C GLY A 3 10.40 6.21 4.82
N THR A 4 10.68 4.99 4.36
CA THR A 4 11.86 4.68 3.56
C THR A 4 11.52 3.78 2.38
N HIS A 5 12.36 3.83 1.36
CA HIS A 5 12.24 2.97 0.18
C HIS A 5 12.41 1.48 0.56
N ASP A 6 13.38 1.18 1.44
CA ASP A 6 13.63 -0.20 1.88
C ASP A 6 12.42 -0.79 2.61
N GLU A 7 11.78 -0.02 3.48
CA GLU A 7 10.55 -0.46 4.16
C GLU A 7 9.44 -0.74 3.15
N ALA A 8 9.27 0.16 2.17
CA ALA A 8 8.26 -0.01 1.12
C ALA A 8 8.50 -1.28 0.30
N LEU A 9 9.75 -1.57 -0.06
CA LEU A 9 10.09 -2.80 -0.78
C LEU A 9 9.80 -4.03 0.06
N ARG A 10 10.17 -4.03 1.33
CA ARG A 10 9.93 -5.16 2.22
C ARG A 10 8.44 -5.47 2.34
N ILE A 11 7.62 -4.43 2.52
CA ILE A 11 6.17 -4.58 2.59
C ILE A 11 5.63 -5.10 1.27
N GLY A 12 6.05 -4.50 0.15
CA GLY A 12 5.59 -4.92 -1.18
C GLY A 12 5.88 -6.37 -1.48
N TYR A 13 7.11 -6.82 -1.27
CA TYR A 13 7.48 -8.21 -1.48
C TYR A 13 6.70 -9.16 -0.58
N SER A 14 6.50 -8.79 0.68
CA SER A 14 5.73 -9.63 1.62
C SER A 14 4.29 -9.82 1.15
N LEU A 15 3.66 -8.78 0.64
CA LEU A 15 2.28 -8.86 0.14
C LEU A 15 2.18 -9.76 -1.09
N ILE A 16 3.14 -9.68 -2.00
CA ILE A 16 3.15 -10.50 -3.22
C ILE A 16 3.43 -11.97 -2.86
N GLU A 17 4.41 -12.24 -2.03
CA GLU A 17 4.75 -13.60 -1.61
C GLU A 17 3.59 -14.29 -0.90
N ALA A 18 2.83 -13.55 -0.10
CA ALA A 18 1.67 -14.09 0.63
C ALA A 18 0.41 -14.16 -0.24
N ARG A 19 0.46 -13.77 -1.50
CA ARG A 19 -0.67 -13.71 -2.43
C ARG A 19 -1.81 -12.82 -1.91
N LEU A 20 -1.45 -11.76 -1.22
CA LEU A 20 -2.39 -10.76 -0.72
C LEU A 20 -2.58 -9.62 -1.70
N ALA A 21 -1.62 -9.41 -2.59
CA ALA A 21 -1.69 -8.40 -3.64
C ALA A 21 -1.18 -8.98 -4.95
N ALA A 22 -1.74 -8.52 -6.06
CA ALA A 22 -1.33 -8.92 -7.40
C ALA A 22 -0.16 -8.09 -7.90
N CYS A 23 -0.08 -6.83 -7.49
CA CYS A 23 0.95 -5.91 -7.94
C CYS A 23 1.12 -4.82 -6.89
N VAL A 24 2.36 -4.41 -6.67
CA VAL A 24 2.69 -3.26 -5.83
C VAL A 24 3.59 -2.34 -6.61
N ASN A 25 3.16 -1.10 -6.80
CA ASN A 25 4.02 -0.05 -7.36
C ASN A 25 4.58 0.77 -6.20
N VAL A 26 5.88 0.94 -6.19
CA VAL A 26 6.58 1.78 -5.22
C VAL A 26 6.98 3.06 -5.95
N LEU A 27 6.40 4.18 -5.55
CA LEU A 27 6.62 5.45 -6.22
C LEU A 27 7.85 6.15 -5.67
N PRO A 28 8.45 7.08 -6.46
CA PRO A 28 9.46 7.97 -5.88
C PRO A 28 8.91 8.74 -4.69
N PRO A 29 9.77 9.21 -3.78
CA PRO A 29 9.32 9.92 -2.59
C PRO A 29 8.42 11.11 -2.91
N VAL A 30 7.38 11.29 -2.09
CA VAL A 30 6.49 12.44 -2.13
C VAL A 30 6.69 13.27 -0.88
N HIS A 31 6.44 14.58 -0.99
CA HIS A 31 6.51 15.49 0.16
C HIS A 31 5.11 15.59 0.78
N SER A 32 4.94 14.98 1.94
CA SER A 32 3.66 14.96 2.65
C SER A 32 3.62 16.11 3.66
N ILE A 33 2.52 16.85 3.66
CA ILE A 33 2.27 17.95 4.58
C ILE A 33 0.98 17.62 5.33
N TYR A 34 1.03 17.62 6.67
CA TYR A 34 -0.08 17.14 7.47
C TYR A 34 -0.08 17.81 8.84
N ARG A 35 -1.17 17.66 9.56
CA ARG A 35 -1.26 18.13 10.95
C ARG A 35 -1.08 16.93 11.88
N TRP A 36 -0.17 17.08 12.80
CA TRP A 36 0.12 16.05 13.82
C TRP A 36 0.27 16.73 15.18
N GLU A 37 -0.50 16.25 16.16
CA GLU A 37 -0.50 16.80 17.53
C GLU A 37 -0.63 18.33 17.56
N GLY A 38 -1.53 18.87 16.73
CA GLY A 38 -1.83 20.29 16.66
C GLY A 38 -0.82 21.13 15.88
N LYS A 39 0.20 20.53 15.30
CA LYS A 39 1.25 21.24 14.54
C LYS A 39 1.25 20.81 13.08
N ILE A 40 1.70 21.71 12.22
CA ILE A 40 1.92 21.39 10.80
C ILE A 40 3.29 20.75 10.68
N GLU A 41 3.31 19.55 10.17
CA GLU A 41 4.50 18.74 9.94
C GLU A 41 4.65 18.44 8.47
N ALA A 42 5.87 18.11 8.05
CA ALA A 42 6.16 17.67 6.71
C ALA A 42 7.20 16.56 6.74
N ALA A 43 7.06 15.60 5.83
CA ALA A 43 8.02 14.51 5.70
C ALA A 43 8.03 14.00 4.27
N ASP A 44 9.19 13.51 3.82
CA ASP A 44 9.27 12.79 2.57
C ASP A 44 8.88 11.34 2.84
N GLU A 45 7.94 10.84 2.03
CA GLU A 45 7.39 9.51 2.21
C GLU A 45 7.31 8.76 0.89
N VAL A 46 7.28 7.43 0.96
CA VAL A 46 7.17 6.57 -0.21
C VAL A 46 5.74 6.04 -0.29
N LEU A 47 5.07 6.34 -1.40
CA LEU A 47 3.70 5.89 -1.64
C LEU A 47 3.73 4.52 -2.33
N LEU A 48 2.97 3.57 -1.81
CA LEU A 48 2.73 2.30 -2.46
C LEU A 48 1.32 2.30 -3.05
N VAL A 49 1.24 1.92 -4.32
CA VAL A 49 -0.05 1.64 -4.97
C VAL A 49 -0.18 0.13 -5.08
N ILE A 50 -1.09 -0.43 -4.30
CA ILE A 50 -1.26 -1.86 -4.14
C ILE A 50 -2.53 -2.29 -4.87
N LYS A 51 -2.40 -3.22 -5.82
CA LYS A 51 -3.55 -3.74 -6.56
C LYS A 51 -3.94 -5.08 -5.97
N THR A 52 -5.16 -5.14 -5.47
CA THR A 52 -5.71 -6.35 -4.85
C THR A 52 -7.24 -6.33 -4.96
N THR A 53 -7.89 -7.30 -4.36
CA THR A 53 -9.35 -7.38 -4.33
C THR A 53 -9.88 -6.85 -3.01
N GLN A 54 -11.16 -6.48 -2.99
CA GLN A 54 -11.82 -6.02 -1.78
C GLN A 54 -11.77 -7.09 -0.69
N GLU A 55 -11.91 -8.36 -1.06
CA GLU A 55 -11.90 -9.50 -0.12
C GLU A 55 -10.54 -9.64 0.58
N ARG A 56 -9.45 -9.29 -0.09
CA ARG A 56 -8.10 -9.38 0.47
C ARG A 56 -7.70 -8.16 1.30
N PHE A 57 -8.42 -7.06 1.18
CA PHE A 57 -8.01 -5.82 1.83
C PHE A 57 -7.78 -5.97 3.35
N PRO A 58 -8.66 -6.63 4.13
CA PRO A 58 -8.40 -6.79 5.57
C PRO A 58 -7.07 -7.48 5.86
N ALA A 59 -6.72 -8.51 5.10
CA ALA A 59 -5.45 -9.22 5.28
C ALA A 59 -4.25 -8.36 4.85
N VAL A 60 -4.41 -7.57 3.79
CA VAL A 60 -3.38 -6.60 3.36
C VAL A 60 -3.13 -5.59 4.48
N ARG A 61 -4.20 -4.98 4.97
CA ARG A 61 -4.11 -4.00 6.06
C ARG A 61 -3.38 -4.60 7.27
N ASP A 62 -3.79 -5.78 7.70
CA ASP A 62 -3.22 -6.41 8.89
C ASP A 62 -1.73 -6.75 8.69
N ARG A 63 -1.36 -7.22 7.50
CA ARG A 63 0.04 -7.51 7.19
C ARG A 63 0.89 -6.23 7.22
N ILE A 64 0.38 -5.13 6.65
CA ILE A 64 1.09 -3.86 6.67
C ILE A 64 1.25 -3.35 8.10
N MET A 65 0.19 -3.45 8.92
CA MET A 65 0.26 -3.04 10.32
C MET A 65 1.33 -3.81 11.09
N GLN A 66 1.53 -5.10 10.78
CA GLN A 66 2.57 -5.91 11.42
C GLN A 66 3.98 -5.49 11.04
N LEU A 67 4.16 -5.03 9.80
CA LEU A 67 5.49 -4.75 9.25
C LEU A 67 5.88 -3.28 9.32
N HIS A 68 4.91 -2.37 9.42
CA HIS A 68 5.16 -0.94 9.35
C HIS A 68 5.77 -0.42 10.65
N THR A 69 6.69 0.53 10.53
CA THR A 69 7.36 1.13 11.69
C THR A 69 6.53 2.24 12.34
N TYR A 70 5.57 2.83 11.62
CA TYR A 70 4.69 3.85 12.18
C TYR A 70 3.62 3.22 13.07
N GLU A 71 3.26 3.91 14.14
CA GLU A 71 2.14 3.51 14.98
C GLU A 71 0.81 3.69 14.23
N THR A 72 0.69 4.78 13.45
CA THR A 72 -0.53 5.10 12.70
C THR A 72 -0.19 5.30 11.22
N PRO A 73 0.08 4.22 10.47
CA PRO A 73 0.35 4.36 9.03
C PRO A 73 -0.91 4.67 8.25
N GLU A 74 -0.77 5.42 7.15
CA GLU A 74 -1.87 5.63 6.22
C GLU A 74 -2.08 4.38 5.38
N ILE A 75 -3.22 3.73 5.56
CA ILE A 75 -3.65 2.56 4.78
C ILE A 75 -5.11 2.79 4.42
N ILE A 76 -5.35 3.19 3.16
CA ILE A 76 -6.70 3.44 2.67
C ILE A 76 -6.90 2.69 1.37
N ALA A 77 -8.13 2.36 1.04
CA ALA A 77 -8.46 1.67 -0.19
C ALA A 77 -9.43 2.52 -1.00
N VAL A 78 -9.19 2.56 -2.31
CA VAL A 78 -10.10 3.21 -3.25
C VAL A 78 -10.59 2.17 -4.25
N PRO A 79 -11.84 2.25 -4.70
CA PRO A 79 -12.35 1.29 -5.67
C PRO A 79 -11.77 1.55 -7.05
N VAL A 80 -11.51 0.46 -7.79
CA VAL A 80 -11.25 0.53 -9.22
C VAL A 80 -12.61 0.46 -9.90
N LEU A 81 -13.01 1.56 -10.52
CA LEU A 81 -14.34 1.66 -11.13
C LEU A 81 -14.49 0.68 -12.31
N ASP A 82 -13.46 0.57 -13.14
CA ASP A 82 -13.49 -0.23 -14.35
C ASP A 82 -12.06 -0.50 -14.82
N GLY A 83 -11.88 -1.50 -15.66
CA GLY A 83 -10.58 -1.85 -16.20
C GLY A 83 -10.72 -2.85 -17.33
N SER A 84 -9.62 -3.18 -18.01
CA SER A 84 -9.66 -4.18 -19.06
C SER A 84 -9.95 -5.57 -18.45
N ASP A 85 -10.79 -6.34 -19.10
CA ASP A 85 -11.20 -7.65 -18.60
C ASP A 85 -10.00 -8.59 -18.41
N LYS A 86 -9.06 -8.55 -19.34
CA LYS A 86 -7.85 -9.36 -19.28
C LYS A 86 -7.01 -9.05 -18.04
N TYR A 87 -6.80 -7.78 -17.78
CA TYR A 87 -6.00 -7.35 -16.63
C TYR A 87 -6.70 -7.70 -15.32
N LEU A 88 -8.00 -7.43 -15.23
CA LEU A 88 -8.76 -7.70 -14.01
C LEU A 88 -8.83 -9.20 -13.71
N ALA A 89 -8.95 -10.04 -14.74
CA ALA A 89 -8.90 -11.49 -14.58
C ALA A 89 -7.52 -11.93 -14.06
N TRP A 90 -6.45 -11.40 -14.65
CA TRP A 90 -5.10 -11.69 -14.18
C TRP A 90 -4.92 -11.31 -12.72
N LEU A 91 -5.39 -10.12 -12.35
CA LEU A 91 -5.28 -9.62 -10.98
C LEU A 91 -5.94 -10.59 -9.98
N ARG A 92 -7.17 -11.02 -10.29
CA ARG A 92 -7.92 -11.93 -9.42
C ARG A 92 -7.23 -13.29 -9.28
N ASP A 93 -6.57 -13.77 -10.33
CA ASP A 93 -5.87 -15.05 -10.29
C ASP A 93 -4.64 -15.02 -9.38
N GLN A 94 -4.08 -13.85 -9.10
CA GLN A 94 -2.88 -13.74 -8.28
C GLN A 94 -3.18 -13.74 -6.79
N VAL A 95 -4.41 -13.52 -6.41
CA VAL A 95 -4.79 -13.36 -4.99
C VAL A 95 -5.90 -14.32 -4.55
#